data_b434957ff471a474fc6786dd4254b3ed
#
_entry.id   b434957ff471a474fc6786dd4254b3ed
#
_cell.length_a   1.000
_cell.length_b   1.000
_cell.length_c   1.000
_cell.angle_alpha   90.00
_cell.angle_beta   90.00
_cell.angle_gamma   90.00
#
_symmetry.space_group_name_H-M   'P 1'
#
loop_
_entity.id
_entity.type
_entity.pdbx_description
1 polymer ?
#
loop_
_entity_poly.entity_id
_entity_poly.type
_entity_poly.pdbx_seq_one_letter_code
_entity_poly.pdbx_strand_id
1 'polypeptide(L)'
;MSLKETVLKNRSYRRFYQDRKVSVKELEELVDIARNVASGANRQPLRYKVVCDASDNEKVFSTLKWAAALTDWDGPKEGEKPAGYIIICSPVDVQAPRDEGIAAQTILL
;
A
#
# COMPACT_ATOMS: atom_id res chain seq x y z
N MET A 1 -21.80 -3.26 -5.53
CA MET A 1 -20.77 -3.03 -6.58
C MET A 1 -20.21 -4.37 -7.01
N SER A 2 -20.19 -4.64 -8.31
CA SER A 2 -19.62 -5.89 -8.82
C SER A 2 -18.09 -5.86 -8.77
N LEU A 3 -17.47 -7.03 -8.83
CA LEU A 3 -16.01 -7.12 -8.92
C LEU A 3 -15.48 -6.35 -10.13
N LYS A 4 -16.17 -6.44 -11.27
CA LYS A 4 -15.80 -5.71 -12.47
C LYS A 4 -15.79 -4.20 -12.23
N GLU A 5 -16.82 -3.69 -11.59
CA GLU A 5 -16.91 -2.25 -11.27
C GLU A 5 -15.80 -1.83 -10.32
N THR A 6 -15.50 -2.63 -9.32
CA THR A 6 -14.40 -2.38 -8.39
C THR A 6 -13.07 -2.29 -9.13
N VAL A 7 -12.78 -3.26 -10.00
CA VAL A 7 -11.55 -3.27 -10.81
C VAL A 7 -11.47 -2.06 -11.72
N LEU A 8 -12.58 -1.71 -12.39
CA LEU A 8 -12.61 -0.56 -13.31
C LEU A 8 -12.43 0.78 -12.59
N LYS A 9 -12.86 0.89 -11.35
CA LYS A 9 -12.66 2.10 -10.54
C LYS A 9 -11.26 2.24 -9.98
N ASN A 10 -10.56 1.13 -9.79
CA ASN A 10 -9.20 1.16 -9.24
C ASN A 10 -8.24 1.84 -10.20
N ARG A 11 -7.45 2.77 -9.68
CA ARG A 11 -6.45 3.53 -10.44
C ARG A 11 -5.22 3.76 -9.58
N SER A 12 -4.12 4.06 -10.22
CA SER A 12 -2.90 4.47 -9.53
C SER A 12 -3.04 5.92 -9.08
N TYR A 13 -3.29 6.11 -7.81
CA TYR A 13 -3.40 7.44 -7.23
C TYR A 13 -2.01 7.93 -6.83
N ARG A 14 -1.73 9.21 -7.10
CA ARG A 14 -0.44 9.84 -6.81
C ARG A 14 -0.58 11.12 -6.02
N ARG A 15 -1.81 11.55 -5.76
CA ARG A 15 -2.15 12.68 -4.89
C ARG A 15 -3.26 12.25 -3.97
N PHE A 16 -3.16 12.64 -2.71
CA PHE A 16 -4.01 12.16 -1.64
C PHE A 16 -4.56 13.33 -0.84
N TYR A 17 -5.60 13.09 -0.08
CA TYR A 17 -6.09 14.04 0.92
C TYR A 17 -5.33 13.77 2.21
N GLN A 18 -4.18 14.42 2.37
CA GLN A 18 -3.28 14.18 3.49
C GLN A 18 -3.91 14.50 4.85
N ASP A 19 -4.81 15.48 4.88
CA ASP A 19 -5.53 15.89 6.09
C ASP A 19 -6.62 14.91 6.53
N ARG A 20 -7.04 13.99 5.64
CA ARG A 20 -7.96 12.93 6.02
C ARG A 20 -7.19 11.82 6.72
N LYS A 21 -7.25 11.81 8.04
CA LYS A 21 -6.51 10.85 8.86
C LYS A 21 -7.00 9.43 8.62
N VAL A 22 -6.05 8.50 8.65
CA VAL A 22 -6.29 7.06 8.58
C VAL A 22 -5.90 6.47 9.93
N SER A 23 -6.74 5.61 10.48
CA SER A 23 -6.48 4.96 11.76
C SER A 23 -5.70 3.65 11.58
N VAL A 24 -5.01 3.23 12.64
CA VAL A 24 -4.37 1.91 12.70
C VAL A 24 -5.40 0.81 12.41
N LYS A 25 -6.60 0.95 12.98
CA LYS A 25 -7.68 -0.03 12.78
C LYS A 25 -8.08 -0.17 11.31
N GLU A 26 -8.22 0.94 10.59
CA GLU A 26 -8.54 0.92 9.16
C GLU A 26 -7.47 0.19 8.37
N LEU A 27 -6.20 0.45 8.67
CA LEU A 27 -5.07 -0.22 7.99
C LEU A 27 -5.00 -1.70 8.36
N GLU A 28 -5.25 -2.05 9.61
CA GLU A 28 -5.27 -3.44 10.06
C GLU A 28 -6.41 -4.24 9.41
N GLU A 29 -7.56 -3.64 9.17
CA GLU A 29 -8.66 -4.27 8.43
C GLU A 29 -8.25 -4.61 7.00
N LEU A 30 -7.51 -3.73 6.34
CA LEU A 30 -6.97 -3.99 5.00
C LEU A 30 -5.94 -5.13 5.01
N VAL A 31 -5.08 -5.17 6.00
CA VAL A 31 -4.12 -6.27 6.20
C VAL A 31 -4.86 -7.58 6.46
N ASP A 32 -5.94 -7.54 7.23
CA ASP A 32 -6.76 -8.74 7.50
C ASP A 32 -7.33 -9.33 6.19
N ILE A 33 -7.75 -8.48 5.27
CA ILE A 33 -8.18 -8.93 3.95
C ILE A 33 -7.01 -9.57 3.20
N ALA A 34 -5.86 -8.91 3.17
CA ALA A 34 -4.69 -9.37 2.45
C ALA A 34 -4.17 -10.73 2.95
N ARG A 35 -4.21 -10.98 4.24
CA ARG A 35 -3.73 -12.26 4.80
C ARG A 35 -4.59 -13.46 4.43
N ASN A 36 -5.79 -13.23 3.92
CA ASN A 36 -6.73 -14.30 3.54
C ASN A 36 -6.66 -14.67 2.06
N VAL A 37 -5.78 -14.04 1.29
CA VAL A 37 -5.63 -14.39 -0.13
C VAL A 37 -4.61 -15.51 -0.34
N ALA A 38 -4.57 -16.01 -1.56
CA ALA A 38 -3.70 -17.12 -1.91
C ALA A 38 -2.22 -16.81 -1.69
N SER A 39 -1.48 -17.83 -1.26
CA SER A 39 -0.04 -17.80 -1.10
C SER A 39 0.55 -19.07 -1.71
N GLY A 40 1.69 -18.96 -2.39
CA GLY A 40 2.37 -20.08 -3.02
C GLY A 40 2.67 -21.18 -1.99
N ALA A 41 2.17 -22.39 -2.25
CA ALA A 41 2.26 -23.54 -1.34
C ALA A 41 1.74 -23.24 0.08
N ASN A 42 0.88 -22.24 0.20
CA ASN A 42 0.32 -21.78 1.49
C ASN A 42 1.39 -21.43 2.53
N ARG A 43 2.56 -20.98 2.09
CA ARG A 43 3.68 -20.64 2.99
C ARG A 43 3.46 -19.40 3.83
N GLN A 44 2.66 -18.45 3.33
CA GLN A 44 2.28 -17.24 4.05
C GLN A 44 3.48 -16.47 4.63
N PRO A 45 4.49 -16.13 3.81
CA PRO A 45 5.74 -15.54 4.30
C PRO A 45 5.63 -14.07 4.63
N LEU A 46 4.57 -13.39 4.15
CA LEU A 46 4.50 -11.94 4.22
C LEU A 46 4.23 -11.44 5.64
N ARG A 47 4.80 -10.30 5.93
CA ARG A 47 4.54 -9.51 7.14
C ARG A 47 4.16 -8.10 6.71
N TYR A 48 3.38 -7.44 7.54
CA TYR A 48 2.85 -6.12 7.22
C TYR A 48 3.15 -5.16 8.35
N LYS A 49 3.62 -3.96 8.00
CA LYS A 49 3.76 -2.88 8.95
C LYS A 49 2.81 -1.77 8.55
N VAL A 50 1.92 -1.39 9.46
CA VAL A 50 1.01 -0.26 9.25
C VAL A 50 1.63 1.00 9.83
N VAL A 51 1.56 2.09 9.09
CA VAL A 51 2.15 3.38 9.45
C VAL A 51 1.12 4.46 9.19
N CYS A 52 0.73 5.21 10.22
CA CYS A 52 -0.22 6.31 10.08
C CYS A 52 0.07 7.49 11.03
N ASP A 53 1.14 7.42 11.80
CA ASP A 53 1.64 8.54 12.60
C ASP A 53 2.37 9.53 11.70
N ALA A 54 2.15 10.84 11.91
CA ALA A 54 2.69 11.88 11.03
C ALA A 54 4.21 11.82 10.90
N SER A 55 4.94 11.59 12.00
CA SER A 55 6.40 11.54 11.96
C SER A 55 6.92 10.29 11.24
N ASP A 56 6.27 9.15 11.41
CA ASP A 56 6.63 7.91 10.72
C ASP A 56 6.24 7.95 9.25
N ASN A 57 5.11 8.57 8.93
CA ASN A 57 4.70 8.81 7.53
C ASN A 57 5.77 9.59 6.78
N GLU A 58 6.34 10.63 7.39
CA GLU A 58 7.38 11.42 6.75
C GLU A 58 8.65 10.61 6.51
N LYS A 59 9.02 9.73 7.42
CA LYS A 59 10.15 8.82 7.24
C LYS A 59 9.94 7.89 6.05
N VAL A 60 8.74 7.31 5.92
CA VAL A 60 8.40 6.45 4.77
C VAL A 60 8.42 7.27 3.49
N PHE A 61 7.76 8.43 3.48
CA PHE A 61 7.68 9.30 2.32
C PHE A 61 9.07 9.66 1.78
N SER A 62 10.01 9.94 2.65
CA SER A 62 11.38 10.32 2.26
C SER A 62 12.13 9.24 1.48
N THR A 63 11.70 7.99 1.57
CA THR A 63 12.31 6.85 0.87
C THR A 63 11.68 6.56 -0.49
N LEU A 64 10.56 7.21 -0.81
CA LEU A 64 9.78 6.89 -2.00
C LEU A 64 10.22 7.72 -3.21
N LYS A 65 10.07 7.11 -4.38
CA LYS A 65 10.20 7.79 -5.67
C LYS A 65 8.86 7.73 -6.38
N TRP A 66 8.52 8.81 -7.07
CA TRP A 66 7.19 8.97 -7.65
C TRP A 66 7.26 9.06 -9.16
N ALA A 67 6.41 8.27 -9.84
CA ALA A 67 6.07 8.38 -11.25
C ALA A 67 7.23 8.85 -12.14
N ALA A 68 8.30 8.08 -12.25
CA ALA A 68 9.51 8.44 -13.00
C ALA A 68 9.23 8.81 -14.47
N ALA A 69 8.13 8.32 -15.04
CA ALA A 69 7.71 8.67 -16.39
C ALA A 69 7.14 10.09 -16.49
N LEU A 70 6.77 10.72 -15.38
CA LEU A 70 6.29 12.09 -15.33
C LEU A 70 7.47 13.00 -15.00
N THR A 71 8.22 13.40 -16.01
CA THR A 71 9.48 14.14 -15.85
C THR A 71 9.31 15.55 -15.27
N ASP A 72 8.10 16.12 -15.38
CA ASP A 72 7.79 17.46 -14.90
C ASP A 72 7.13 17.48 -13.51
N TRP A 73 7.12 16.35 -12.82
CA TRP A 73 6.46 16.23 -11.54
C TRP A 73 7.34 15.50 -10.53
N ASP A 74 7.60 16.13 -9.41
CA ASP A 74 8.50 15.63 -8.37
C ASP A 74 7.82 14.79 -7.29
N GLY A 75 6.54 14.52 -7.44
CA GLY A 75 5.76 13.81 -6.44
C GLY A 75 4.76 14.71 -5.72
N PRO A 76 3.97 14.14 -4.80
CA PRO A 76 2.97 14.92 -4.07
C PRO A 76 3.62 15.97 -3.17
N LYS A 77 3.00 17.15 -3.13
CA LYS A 77 3.40 18.25 -2.26
C LYS A 77 2.82 18.06 -0.86
N GLU A 78 3.26 18.89 0.08
CA GLU A 78 2.63 18.98 1.39
C GLU A 78 1.12 19.26 1.23
N GLY A 79 0.30 18.48 1.93
CA GLY A 79 -1.14 18.47 1.77
C GLY A 79 -1.67 17.42 0.79
N GLU A 80 -0.80 16.87 -0.07
CA GLU A 80 -1.14 15.85 -1.06
C GLU A 80 -0.49 14.49 -0.80
N LYS A 81 0.28 14.36 0.27
CA LYS A 81 0.98 13.12 0.63
C LYS A 81 0.01 12.08 1.19
N PRO A 82 0.34 10.78 1.09
CA PRO A 82 -0.49 9.75 1.72
C PRO A 82 -0.64 9.96 3.22
N ALA A 83 -1.83 9.68 3.75
CA ALA A 83 -2.13 9.78 5.18
C ALA A 83 -1.68 8.54 5.96
N GLY A 84 -1.35 7.45 5.28
CA GLY A 84 -0.86 6.23 5.90
C GLY A 84 -0.25 5.29 4.87
N TYR A 85 0.45 4.29 5.36
CA TYR A 85 1.13 3.30 4.54
C TYR A 85 0.97 1.90 5.11
N ILE A 86 0.94 0.93 4.22
CA ILE A 86 1.11 -0.48 4.56
C ILE A 86 2.39 -0.94 3.87
N ILE A 87 3.37 -1.34 4.67
CA ILE A 87 4.64 -1.85 4.15
C ILE A 87 4.56 -3.38 4.13
N ILE A 88 4.68 -3.96 2.95
CA ILE A 88 4.65 -5.41 2.78
C ILE A 88 6.09 -5.91 2.82
N CYS A 89 6.37 -6.82 3.74
CA CYS A 89 7.71 -7.35 3.96
C CYS A 89 7.73 -8.87 3.76
N SER A 90 8.82 -9.38 3.22
CA SER A 90 9.09 -10.82 3.18
C SER A 90 10.46 -11.10 3.81
N PRO A 91 10.69 -12.31 4.38
CA PRO A 91 12.01 -12.68 4.89
C PRO A 91 13.06 -12.60 3.79
N VAL A 92 14.30 -12.26 4.17
CA VAL A 92 15.42 -12.10 3.22
C VAL A 92 15.71 -13.39 2.43
N ASP A 93 15.51 -14.52 3.07
CA ASP A 93 15.74 -15.87 2.51
C ASP A 93 14.52 -16.45 1.77
N VAL A 94 13.39 -15.75 1.79
CA VAL A 94 12.15 -16.19 1.12
C VAL A 94 11.70 -15.11 0.16
N GLN A 95 11.98 -15.30 -1.13
CA GLN A 95 11.48 -14.39 -2.15
C GLN A 95 10.07 -14.80 -2.56
N ALA A 96 9.13 -13.87 -2.42
CA ALA A 96 7.73 -14.12 -2.70
C ALA A 96 7.10 -12.96 -3.50
N PRO A 97 7.67 -12.60 -4.68
CA PRO A 97 7.16 -11.45 -5.45
C PRO A 97 5.73 -11.64 -5.95
N ARG A 98 5.31 -12.88 -6.22
CA ARG A 98 3.92 -13.15 -6.62
C ARG A 98 2.97 -12.94 -5.46
N ASP A 99 3.31 -13.44 -4.27
CA ASP A 99 2.52 -13.24 -3.06
C ASP A 99 2.39 -11.74 -2.74
N GLU A 100 3.49 -10.98 -2.86
CA GLU A 100 3.51 -9.54 -2.65
C GLU A 100 2.56 -8.83 -3.60
N GLY A 101 2.58 -9.19 -4.89
CA GLY A 101 1.69 -8.62 -5.89
C GLY A 101 0.22 -8.94 -5.64
N ILE A 102 -0.09 -10.18 -5.26
CA ILE A 102 -1.45 -10.59 -4.92
C ILE A 102 -1.97 -9.81 -3.72
N ALA A 103 -1.18 -9.73 -2.65
CA ALA A 103 -1.55 -9.00 -1.45
C ALA A 103 -1.74 -7.52 -1.73
N ALA A 104 -0.82 -6.88 -2.45
CA ALA A 104 -0.88 -5.47 -2.79
C ALA A 104 -2.14 -5.15 -3.60
N GLN A 105 -2.42 -5.92 -4.64
CA GLN A 105 -3.61 -5.69 -5.48
C GLN A 105 -4.89 -5.90 -4.69
N THR A 106 -4.92 -6.87 -3.79
CA THR A 106 -6.09 -7.12 -2.95
C THR A 106 -6.38 -5.92 -2.03
N ILE A 107 -5.34 -5.34 -1.44
CA ILE A 107 -5.48 -4.14 -0.59
C ILE A 107 -5.98 -2.96 -1.42
N LEU A 108 -5.48 -2.80 -2.64
CA LEU A 108 -5.82 -1.66 -3.49
C LEU A 108 -7.26 -1.71 -4.03
N LEU A 109 -7.84 -2.88 -4.16
CA LEU A 109 -9.22 -3.03 -4.60
C LEU A 109 -10.22 -2.60 -3.54
#